data_d13b84e05f696169d818cd953e608928
#
_entry.id   d13b84e05f696169d818cd953e608928
#
_cell.length_a   1.000
_cell.length_b   1.000
_cell.length_c   1.000
_cell.angle_alpha   90.00
_cell.angle_beta   90.00
_cell.angle_gamma   90.00
#
_symmetry.space_group_name_H-M   'P 1'
#
loop_
_entity.id
_entity.type
_entity.pdbx_description
1 polymer ?
#
loop_
_entity_poly.entity_id
_entity_poly.type
_entity_poly.pdbx_seq_one_letter_code
_entity_poly.pdbx_strand_id
1 'polypeptide(L)'
;MVRRERIREIIEYGIETALDLGAYQVEGFGYTGKETRIYVRKRQVSSSVNLISGIAFRIATRNNVGFSYTTSLSEKAVKCAVENAFSNAKAKGEDKSFKSLPEPIKTAELGARFDEAISSLTIKDLIEFYEKAKDIVERNKSLIMVAGLLSAAHANMYVINSLGLDHQEEKTILIAYTYAGYLKELPPATGGWDIVVNKLTEFDPDFLGEKTAEDAKRAIGAKNIEFSGESSVIFEPAAINTLFFIFAREIAANNVDRGATPFGLDKINLKVANKNLFIIDNARYRKNAFISSRDHEGVPTRENVIVDKGILKKHLTDYYFALKWGVEPTGNAWRTSGSSLANILSNEPTISPSFLMIKGNEERSLEDLISGVDHGFLVRDVMGVHMSDFSSGKFSVPVFGWLIENGEVKHPVRNLMISGTMPSVLENCIGVSKEKEIHYFPLPGEYPYLLVEFMTATASKQPLKFRLIMKLLNLMIKLGLYRNPIAY
;
A
#
# COMPACT_ATOMS: atom_id res chain seq x y z
N MET A 1 23.42 -17.45 6.06
CA MET A 1 22.27 -17.60 5.13
C MET A 1 21.95 -19.08 5.04
N VAL A 2 20.69 -19.50 5.21
CA VAL A 2 20.28 -20.90 5.03
C VAL A 2 20.51 -21.27 3.57
N ARG A 3 21.07 -22.47 3.30
CA ARG A 3 21.28 -22.93 1.92
C ARG A 3 19.92 -23.03 1.22
N ARG A 4 19.81 -22.51 0.01
CA ARG A 4 18.56 -22.51 -0.80
C ARG A 4 17.96 -23.91 -0.94
N GLU A 5 18.83 -24.92 -1.14
CA GLU A 5 18.45 -26.34 -1.21
C GLU A 5 17.73 -26.80 0.06
N ARG A 6 18.20 -26.38 1.24
CA ARG A 6 17.63 -26.81 2.52
C ARG A 6 16.17 -26.36 2.71
N ILE A 7 15.77 -25.17 2.24
CA ILE A 7 14.37 -24.72 2.33
C ILE A 7 13.46 -25.60 1.48
N ARG A 8 13.87 -25.90 0.25
CA ARG A 8 13.14 -26.79 -0.65
C ARG A 8 12.96 -28.18 -0.05
N GLU A 9 14.06 -28.81 0.38
CA GLU A 9 14.04 -30.12 1.02
C GLU A 9 13.05 -30.18 2.20
N ILE A 10 13.05 -29.15 3.04
CA ILE A 10 12.17 -29.11 4.22
C ILE A 10 10.70 -28.84 3.83
N ILE A 11 10.42 -28.09 2.77
CA ILE A 11 9.05 -27.96 2.24
C ILE A 11 8.57 -29.31 1.73
N GLU A 12 9.38 -30.00 0.92
CA GLU A 12 9.08 -31.33 0.36
C GLU A 12 8.83 -32.35 1.49
N TYR A 13 9.70 -32.39 2.50
CA TYR A 13 9.49 -33.20 3.70
C TYR A 13 8.14 -32.91 4.39
N GLY A 14 7.78 -31.63 4.51
CA GLY A 14 6.49 -31.24 5.10
C GLY A 14 5.30 -31.67 4.25
N ILE A 15 5.42 -31.62 2.91
CA ILE A 15 4.38 -32.08 1.98
C ILE A 15 4.20 -33.60 2.11
N GLU A 16 5.29 -34.38 2.08
CA GLU A 16 5.25 -35.83 2.26
C GLU A 16 4.63 -36.21 3.61
N THR A 17 5.09 -35.58 4.69
CA THR A 17 4.55 -35.79 6.04
C THR A 17 3.03 -35.55 6.10
N ALA A 18 2.52 -34.51 5.44
CA ALA A 18 1.11 -34.18 5.40
C ALA A 18 0.31 -35.22 4.59
N LEU A 19 0.83 -35.67 3.46
CA LEU A 19 0.21 -36.70 2.64
C LEU A 19 0.12 -38.05 3.38
N ASP A 20 1.17 -38.41 4.13
CA ASP A 20 1.19 -39.62 4.99
C ASP A 20 0.14 -39.56 6.11
N LEU A 21 -0.17 -38.36 6.62
CA LEU A 21 -1.26 -38.11 7.56
C LEU A 21 -2.66 -38.19 6.94
N GLY A 22 -2.75 -38.35 5.60
CA GLY A 22 -3.98 -38.44 4.85
C GLY A 22 -4.53 -37.07 4.37
N ALA A 23 -3.68 -36.06 4.22
CA ALA A 23 -4.06 -34.81 3.58
C ALA A 23 -4.46 -35.05 2.12
N TYR A 24 -5.47 -34.31 1.63
CA TYR A 24 -5.90 -34.38 0.22
C TYR A 24 -4.94 -33.62 -0.70
N GLN A 25 -4.57 -32.40 -0.30
CA GLN A 25 -3.60 -31.55 -0.99
C GLN A 25 -2.80 -30.73 0.03
N VAL A 26 -1.59 -30.36 -0.33
CA VAL A 26 -0.68 -29.63 0.56
C VAL A 26 0.06 -28.57 -0.22
N GLU A 27 0.16 -27.36 0.35
CA GLU A 27 1.02 -26.29 -0.12
C GLU A 27 2.00 -25.88 1.00
N GLY A 28 3.27 -25.74 0.65
CA GLY A 28 4.29 -25.14 1.48
C GLY A 28 4.76 -23.81 0.88
N PHE A 29 4.66 -22.75 1.68
CA PHE A 29 5.22 -21.43 1.39
C PHE A 29 6.49 -21.24 2.23
N GLY A 30 7.65 -21.26 1.58
CA GLY A 30 8.93 -21.00 2.23
C GLY A 30 9.38 -19.56 2.04
N TYR A 31 9.98 -19.01 3.09
CA TYR A 31 10.55 -17.67 3.05
C TYR A 31 11.88 -17.62 3.78
N THR A 32 12.89 -17.03 3.12
CA THR A 32 14.15 -16.65 3.78
C THR A 32 14.49 -15.22 3.37
N GLY A 33 14.88 -14.41 4.33
CA GLY A 33 15.22 -13.03 4.05
C GLY A 33 16.18 -12.42 5.06
N LYS A 34 16.87 -11.38 4.62
CA LYS A 34 17.63 -10.45 5.44
C LYS A 34 17.05 -9.06 5.24
N GLU A 35 16.77 -8.38 6.32
CA GLU A 35 16.38 -6.97 6.31
C GLU A 35 17.37 -6.17 7.16
N THR A 36 17.99 -5.18 6.55
CA THR A 36 18.79 -4.14 7.24
C THR A 36 17.93 -2.89 7.30
N ARG A 37 17.65 -2.39 8.49
CA ARG A 37 16.72 -1.26 8.68
C ARG A 37 17.29 -0.22 9.63
N ILE A 38 17.04 1.03 9.32
CA ILE A 38 17.12 2.15 10.27
C ILE A 38 15.76 2.83 10.38
N TYR A 39 15.44 3.25 11.58
CA TYR A 39 14.30 4.10 11.87
C TYR A 39 14.77 5.30 12.68
N VAL A 40 14.51 6.47 12.17
CA VAL A 40 14.89 7.73 12.82
C VAL A 40 13.64 8.46 13.27
N ARG A 41 13.60 8.87 14.52
CA ARG A 41 12.55 9.70 15.09
C ARG A 41 13.12 10.65 16.12
N LYS A 42 12.80 11.92 16.01
CA LYS A 42 13.29 12.94 16.95
C LYS A 42 14.81 12.86 17.15
N ARG A 43 15.57 12.74 16.06
CA ARG A 43 17.05 12.61 16.04
C ARG A 43 17.61 11.34 16.71
N GLN A 44 16.76 10.43 17.18
CA GLN A 44 17.21 9.11 17.66
C GLN A 44 17.19 8.11 16.52
N VAL A 45 18.29 7.42 16.33
CA VAL A 45 18.43 6.35 15.34
C VAL A 45 18.28 5.00 16.03
N SER A 46 17.30 4.22 15.60
CA SER A 46 17.17 2.80 15.91
C SER A 46 17.57 2.00 14.68
N SER A 47 18.32 0.94 14.85
CA SER A 47 18.73 0.08 13.75
C SER A 47 18.54 -1.38 14.08
N SER A 48 18.29 -2.20 13.06
CA SER A 48 18.20 -3.65 13.19
C SER A 48 18.68 -4.36 11.93
N VAL A 49 19.20 -5.56 12.12
CA VAL A 49 19.38 -6.55 11.06
C VAL A 49 18.55 -7.77 11.42
N ASN A 50 17.51 -8.01 10.66
CA ASN A 50 16.58 -9.12 10.88
C ASN A 50 16.90 -10.23 9.87
N LEU A 51 17.13 -11.45 10.39
CA LEU A 51 17.18 -12.65 9.57
C LEU A 51 15.90 -13.42 9.79
N ILE A 52 15.17 -13.68 8.71
CA ILE A 52 13.87 -14.33 8.74
C ILE A 52 13.97 -15.60 7.92
N SER A 53 13.53 -16.70 8.49
CA SER A 53 13.40 -17.98 7.78
C SER A 53 12.22 -18.74 8.34
N GLY A 54 11.56 -19.53 7.52
CA GLY A 54 10.47 -20.39 7.96
C GLY A 54 9.62 -20.89 6.82
N ILE A 55 8.63 -21.67 7.20
CA ILE A 55 7.70 -22.29 6.26
C ILE A 55 6.28 -22.17 6.84
N ALA A 56 5.33 -21.82 5.98
CA ALA A 56 3.91 -21.90 6.26
C ALA A 56 3.28 -23.00 5.41
N PHE A 57 2.36 -23.76 6.00
CA PHE A 57 1.64 -24.82 5.31
C PHE A 57 0.14 -24.50 5.23
N ARG A 58 -0.41 -24.69 4.04
CA ARG A 58 -1.86 -24.83 3.85
C ARG A 58 -2.14 -26.29 3.53
N ILE A 59 -2.91 -26.95 4.36
CA ILE A 59 -3.22 -28.37 4.21
C ILE A 59 -4.72 -28.53 3.97
N ALA A 60 -5.05 -29.10 2.84
CA ALA A 60 -6.42 -29.36 2.46
C ALA A 60 -6.85 -30.76 2.83
N THR A 61 -8.00 -30.86 3.47
CA THR A 61 -8.86 -32.03 3.42
C THR A 61 -9.75 -31.90 2.16
N ARG A 62 -10.69 -32.85 1.92
CA ARG A 62 -11.58 -32.73 0.73
C ARG A 62 -12.45 -31.47 0.74
N ASN A 63 -12.77 -30.96 1.93
CA ASN A 63 -13.75 -29.90 2.10
C ASN A 63 -13.25 -28.69 2.89
N ASN A 64 -11.99 -28.64 3.27
CA ASN A 64 -11.45 -27.56 4.11
C ASN A 64 -9.97 -27.38 3.94
N VAL A 65 -9.48 -26.18 4.29
CA VAL A 65 -8.05 -25.85 4.38
C VAL A 65 -7.70 -25.37 5.77
N GLY A 66 -6.68 -25.98 6.37
CA GLY A 66 -6.05 -25.53 7.59
C GLY A 66 -4.71 -24.89 7.33
N PHE A 67 -4.32 -24.01 8.21
CA PHE A 67 -3.07 -23.24 8.14
C PHE A 67 -2.27 -23.36 9.42
N SER A 68 -0.95 -23.45 9.29
CA SER A 68 0.01 -23.30 10.37
C SER A 68 1.38 -22.94 9.79
N TYR A 69 2.29 -22.44 10.62
CA TYR A 69 3.63 -22.06 10.21
C TYR A 69 4.66 -22.34 11.30
N THR A 70 5.93 -22.34 10.89
CA THR A 70 7.08 -22.39 11.78
C THR A 70 8.22 -21.54 11.27
N THR A 71 8.94 -20.90 12.17
CA THR A 71 10.20 -20.19 11.88
C THR A 71 11.44 -21.08 12.07
N SER A 72 11.26 -22.30 12.55
CA SER A 72 12.32 -23.30 12.68
C SER A 72 12.30 -24.25 11.49
N LEU A 73 13.46 -24.46 10.88
CA LEU A 73 13.65 -25.38 9.75
C LEU A 73 14.07 -26.80 10.19
N SER A 74 13.86 -27.17 11.46
CA SER A 74 14.06 -28.53 11.91
C SER A 74 12.88 -29.41 11.52
N GLU A 75 13.13 -30.65 11.13
CA GLU A 75 12.09 -31.64 10.77
C GLU A 75 11.01 -31.77 11.87
N LYS A 76 11.42 -31.78 13.14
CA LYS A 76 10.51 -31.82 14.29
C LYS A 76 9.53 -30.64 14.30
N ALA A 77 10.02 -29.42 14.06
CA ALA A 77 9.19 -28.23 14.06
C ALA A 77 8.26 -28.18 12.82
N VAL A 78 8.77 -28.63 11.68
CA VAL A 78 7.99 -28.73 10.44
C VAL A 78 6.88 -29.76 10.59
N LYS A 79 7.20 -30.96 11.14
CA LYS A 79 6.19 -31.98 11.44
C LYS A 79 5.09 -31.44 12.37
N CYS A 80 5.46 -30.75 13.43
CA CYS A 80 4.49 -30.12 14.34
C CYS A 80 3.61 -29.07 13.62
N ALA A 81 4.17 -28.22 12.75
CA ALA A 81 3.41 -27.26 11.96
C ALA A 81 2.45 -27.96 10.99
N VAL A 82 2.86 -29.03 10.36
CA VAL A 82 2.04 -29.87 9.47
C VAL A 82 0.87 -30.50 10.26
N GLU A 83 1.15 -31.14 11.41
CA GLU A 83 0.13 -31.75 12.28
C GLU A 83 -0.91 -30.71 12.76
N ASN A 84 -0.45 -29.51 13.13
CA ASN A 84 -1.31 -28.40 13.50
C ASN A 84 -2.19 -27.93 12.34
N ALA A 85 -1.62 -27.71 11.15
CA ALA A 85 -2.38 -27.30 9.98
C ALA A 85 -3.43 -28.36 9.58
N PHE A 86 -3.07 -29.63 9.62
CA PHE A 86 -4.00 -30.74 9.34
C PHE A 86 -5.14 -30.82 10.36
N SER A 87 -4.82 -30.67 11.66
CA SER A 87 -5.79 -30.62 12.73
C SER A 87 -6.75 -29.43 12.58
N ASN A 88 -6.20 -28.24 12.21
CA ASN A 88 -7.00 -27.06 11.95
C ASN A 88 -7.96 -27.26 10.76
N ALA A 89 -7.50 -27.96 9.69
CA ALA A 89 -8.37 -28.29 8.56
C ALA A 89 -9.54 -29.21 8.99
N LYS A 90 -9.27 -30.21 9.84
CA LYS A 90 -10.30 -31.11 10.35
C LYS A 90 -11.28 -30.46 11.32
N ALA A 91 -10.83 -29.46 12.07
CA ALA A 91 -11.67 -28.76 13.05
C ALA A 91 -12.62 -27.73 12.42
N LYS A 92 -12.33 -27.25 11.22
CA LYS A 92 -13.22 -26.34 10.48
C LYS A 92 -14.47 -27.11 10.01
N GLY A 93 -15.61 -26.41 9.96
CA GLY A 93 -16.83 -26.94 9.35
C GLY A 93 -16.66 -27.16 7.84
N GLU A 94 -17.52 -27.98 7.23
CA GLU A 94 -17.45 -28.29 5.81
C GLU A 94 -17.64 -27.04 4.94
N ASP A 95 -16.70 -26.75 4.05
CA ASP A 95 -16.81 -25.74 2.99
C ASP A 95 -17.02 -26.42 1.63
N LYS A 96 -18.27 -26.48 1.22
CA LYS A 96 -18.67 -27.08 -0.07
C LYS A 96 -18.14 -26.32 -1.29
N SER A 97 -17.68 -25.09 -1.10
CA SER A 97 -17.13 -24.25 -2.17
C SER A 97 -15.65 -24.52 -2.40
N PHE A 98 -14.93 -25.11 -1.44
CA PHE A 98 -13.55 -25.48 -1.64
C PHE A 98 -13.44 -26.60 -2.69
N LYS A 99 -12.62 -26.38 -3.71
CA LYS A 99 -12.43 -27.36 -4.79
C LYS A 99 -10.99 -27.89 -4.82
N SER A 100 -10.01 -27.01 -4.81
CA SER A 100 -8.59 -27.36 -4.93
C SER A 100 -7.69 -26.23 -4.45
N LEU A 101 -6.46 -26.57 -4.05
CA LEU A 101 -5.31 -25.65 -4.02
C LEU A 101 -4.87 -25.34 -5.47
N PRO A 102 -4.04 -24.29 -5.69
CA PRO A 102 -3.63 -23.89 -7.03
C PRO A 102 -2.92 -25.01 -7.82
N GLU A 103 -3.40 -25.23 -9.04
CA GLU A 103 -2.72 -26.09 -10.00
C GLU A 103 -1.62 -25.33 -10.74
N PRO A 104 -0.60 -26.04 -11.28
CA PRO A 104 0.45 -25.40 -12.07
C PRO A 104 -0.12 -24.73 -13.32
N ILE A 105 -0.02 -23.43 -13.42
CA ILE A 105 -0.41 -22.63 -14.59
C ILE A 105 0.86 -22.09 -15.25
N LYS A 106 1.04 -22.32 -16.56
CA LYS A 106 2.19 -21.79 -17.30
C LYS A 106 2.13 -20.27 -17.40
N THR A 107 3.26 -19.62 -17.20
CA THR A 107 3.40 -18.17 -17.40
C THR A 107 4.82 -17.82 -17.82
N ALA A 108 4.99 -16.68 -18.48
CA ALA A 108 6.31 -16.14 -18.74
C ALA A 108 6.93 -15.64 -17.41
N GLU A 109 8.09 -16.16 -17.09
CA GLU A 109 8.84 -15.71 -15.94
C GLU A 109 9.37 -14.27 -16.18
N LEU A 110 9.36 -13.48 -15.14
CA LEU A 110 10.01 -12.17 -15.13
C LEU A 110 11.47 -12.37 -14.75
N GLY A 111 12.38 -11.70 -15.43
CA GLY A 111 13.82 -11.78 -15.12
C GLY A 111 14.12 -11.45 -13.66
N ALA A 112 15.28 -11.89 -13.17
CA ALA A 112 15.71 -11.73 -11.79
C ALA A 112 15.54 -10.27 -11.30
N ARG A 113 15.00 -10.12 -10.10
CA ARG A 113 14.81 -8.85 -9.39
C ARG A 113 15.77 -8.75 -8.20
N PHE A 114 16.92 -9.30 -8.38
CA PHE A 114 18.00 -9.28 -7.42
C PHE A 114 19.06 -8.27 -7.83
N ASP A 115 19.42 -7.40 -6.89
CA ASP A 115 20.54 -6.47 -6.97
C ASP A 115 21.49 -6.70 -5.81
N GLU A 116 22.71 -7.14 -6.11
CA GLU A 116 23.74 -7.40 -5.11
C GLU A 116 24.09 -6.14 -4.30
N ALA A 117 24.03 -4.96 -4.94
CA ALA A 117 24.29 -3.70 -4.27
C ALA A 117 23.28 -3.43 -3.16
N ILE A 118 21.97 -3.66 -3.38
CA ILE A 118 20.94 -3.55 -2.32
C ILE A 118 21.14 -4.64 -1.25
N SER A 119 21.39 -5.88 -1.65
CA SER A 119 21.57 -7.02 -0.72
C SER A 119 22.76 -6.82 0.23
N SER A 120 23.80 -6.11 -0.20
CA SER A 120 25.01 -5.84 0.58
C SER A 120 24.94 -4.63 1.49
N LEU A 121 23.89 -3.79 1.38
CA LEU A 121 23.74 -2.58 2.18
C LEU A 121 23.79 -2.87 3.67
N THR A 122 24.58 -2.05 4.37
CA THR A 122 24.79 -2.10 5.81
C THR A 122 23.99 -1.00 6.52
N ILE A 123 23.93 -1.07 7.85
CA ILE A 123 23.36 0.02 8.68
C ILE A 123 24.08 1.34 8.39
N LYS A 124 25.41 1.31 8.19
CA LYS A 124 26.21 2.50 7.92
C LYS A 124 25.79 3.16 6.60
N ASP A 125 25.59 2.37 5.54
CA ASP A 125 25.17 2.89 4.23
C ASP A 125 23.79 3.55 4.31
N LEU A 126 22.85 2.92 5.03
CA LEU A 126 21.51 3.48 5.24
C LEU A 126 21.54 4.79 6.04
N ILE A 127 22.43 4.89 7.05
CA ILE A 127 22.64 6.14 7.80
C ILE A 127 23.22 7.22 6.86
N GLU A 128 24.20 6.89 6.02
CA GLU A 128 24.78 7.83 5.05
C GLU A 128 23.71 8.36 4.07
N PHE A 129 22.82 7.50 3.57
CA PHE A 129 21.71 7.92 2.72
C PHE A 129 20.74 8.84 3.45
N TYR A 130 20.39 8.49 4.70
CA TYR A 130 19.52 9.34 5.53
C TYR A 130 20.15 10.70 5.81
N GLU A 131 21.43 10.77 6.19
CA GLU A 131 22.11 12.03 6.48
C GLU A 131 22.21 12.92 5.23
N LYS A 132 22.43 12.35 4.03
CA LYS A 132 22.38 13.12 2.79
C LYS A 132 21.01 13.75 2.56
N ALA A 133 19.94 12.96 2.65
CA ALA A 133 18.57 13.48 2.51
C ALA A 133 18.25 14.55 3.58
N LYS A 134 18.69 14.34 4.83
CA LYS A 134 18.53 15.28 5.92
C LYS A 134 19.26 16.59 5.69
N ASP A 135 20.50 16.54 5.21
CA ASP A 135 21.30 17.75 4.93
C ASP A 135 20.62 18.62 3.87
N ILE A 136 19.99 18.01 2.85
CA ILE A 136 19.17 18.71 1.86
C ILE A 136 17.96 19.40 2.50
N VAL A 137 17.21 18.69 3.33
CA VAL A 137 16.03 19.25 4.04
C VAL A 137 16.46 20.41 4.94
N GLU A 138 17.53 20.24 5.72
CA GLU A 138 17.95 21.18 6.75
C GLU A 138 18.82 22.36 6.20
N ARG A 139 19.16 22.38 4.89
CA ARG A 139 19.68 23.60 4.20
C ARG A 139 18.77 24.79 4.43
N ASN A 140 17.46 24.57 4.48
CA ASN A 140 16.53 25.54 5.02
C ASN A 140 16.50 25.43 6.55
N LYS A 141 17.21 26.33 7.26
CA LYS A 141 17.32 26.35 8.74
C LYS A 141 15.99 26.36 9.51
N SER A 142 14.88 26.50 8.83
CA SER A 142 13.53 26.45 9.43
C SER A 142 12.84 25.10 9.26
N LEU A 143 13.39 24.21 8.45
CA LEU A 143 12.95 22.82 8.32
C LEU A 143 13.86 21.90 9.13
N ILE A 144 13.28 20.86 9.69
CA ILE A 144 14.03 19.75 10.31
C ILE A 144 13.52 18.43 9.78
N MET A 145 14.40 17.45 9.70
CA MET A 145 14.01 16.06 9.49
C MET A 145 13.42 15.51 10.79
N VAL A 146 12.14 15.15 10.79
CA VAL A 146 11.38 14.67 11.97
C VAL A 146 11.43 13.16 12.10
N ALA A 147 11.34 12.47 10.97
CA ALA A 147 11.37 11.02 10.92
C ALA A 147 11.99 10.53 9.61
N GLY A 148 12.50 9.30 9.65
CA GLY A 148 12.98 8.57 8.48
C GLY A 148 12.94 7.07 8.72
N LEU A 149 12.63 6.34 7.67
CA LEU A 149 12.71 4.88 7.60
C LEU A 149 13.48 4.53 6.34
N LEU A 150 14.59 3.82 6.49
CA LEU A 150 15.27 3.18 5.36
C LEU A 150 15.39 1.69 5.66
N SER A 151 15.01 0.86 4.70
CA SER A 151 15.01 -0.59 4.83
C SER A 151 15.50 -1.22 3.53
N ALA A 152 16.61 -1.92 3.58
CA ALA A 152 17.13 -2.74 2.49
C ALA A 152 16.84 -4.21 2.80
N ALA A 153 16.11 -4.88 1.93
CA ALA A 153 15.74 -6.28 2.10
C ALA A 153 16.16 -7.13 0.91
N HIS A 154 16.58 -8.35 1.23
CA HIS A 154 16.79 -9.43 0.28
C HIS A 154 15.98 -10.64 0.73
N ALA A 155 15.19 -11.20 -0.16
CA ALA A 155 14.32 -12.32 0.14
C ALA A 155 14.32 -13.37 -0.96
N ASN A 156 14.19 -14.65 -0.55
CA ASN A 156 13.83 -15.76 -1.39
C ASN A 156 12.48 -16.31 -0.92
N MET A 157 11.57 -16.49 -1.86
CA MET A 157 10.25 -17.07 -1.65
C MET A 157 10.11 -18.36 -2.45
N TYR A 158 9.41 -19.32 -1.88
CA TYR A 158 9.14 -20.62 -2.47
C TYR A 158 7.65 -20.93 -2.31
N VAL A 159 7.01 -21.37 -3.37
CA VAL A 159 5.65 -21.93 -3.33
C VAL A 159 5.69 -23.29 -4.00
N ILE A 160 5.56 -24.34 -3.21
CA ILE A 160 5.62 -25.72 -3.67
C ILE A 160 4.38 -26.44 -3.16
N ASN A 161 3.71 -27.22 -4.01
CA ASN A 161 2.54 -27.97 -3.57
C ASN A 161 2.49 -29.39 -4.12
N SER A 162 1.63 -30.21 -3.56
CA SER A 162 1.42 -31.61 -3.93
C SER A 162 0.79 -31.81 -5.32
N LEU A 163 0.37 -30.75 -6.02
CA LEU A 163 -0.17 -30.78 -7.37
C LEU A 163 0.87 -30.55 -8.45
N GLY A 164 2.14 -30.39 -8.07
CA GLY A 164 3.26 -30.17 -8.98
C GLY A 164 3.57 -28.69 -9.24
N LEU A 165 2.96 -27.76 -8.50
CA LEU A 165 3.40 -26.37 -8.50
C LEU A 165 4.77 -26.29 -7.81
N ASP A 166 5.73 -25.66 -8.47
CA ASP A 166 7.07 -25.40 -7.98
C ASP A 166 7.53 -24.05 -8.50
N HIS A 167 7.54 -23.06 -7.61
CA HIS A 167 7.92 -21.70 -7.93
C HIS A 167 8.91 -21.16 -6.90
N GLN A 168 9.94 -20.48 -7.39
CA GLN A 168 10.91 -19.78 -6.59
C GLN A 168 11.12 -18.37 -7.15
N GLU A 169 11.17 -17.39 -6.27
CA GLU A 169 11.48 -16.01 -6.64
C GLU A 169 12.47 -15.39 -5.66
N GLU A 170 13.48 -14.70 -6.20
CA GLU A 170 14.47 -13.95 -5.43
C GLU A 170 14.36 -12.48 -5.74
N LYS A 171 14.30 -11.66 -4.68
CA LYS A 171 14.10 -10.21 -4.79
C LYS A 171 14.99 -9.44 -3.83
N THR A 172 15.39 -8.26 -4.27
CA THR A 172 15.88 -7.18 -3.39
C THR A 172 14.99 -5.97 -3.49
N ILE A 173 14.90 -5.22 -2.41
CA ILE A 173 14.13 -3.99 -2.35
C ILE A 173 14.78 -3.01 -1.38
N LEU A 174 14.83 -1.74 -1.76
CA LEU A 174 15.18 -0.63 -0.89
C LEU A 174 13.95 0.27 -0.75
N ILE A 175 13.51 0.46 0.48
CA ILE A 175 12.43 1.37 0.86
C ILE A 175 13.05 2.52 1.62
N ALA A 176 12.79 3.74 1.22
CA ALA A 176 13.19 4.95 1.92
C ALA A 176 11.99 5.88 2.05
N TYR A 177 11.73 6.32 3.27
CA TYR A 177 10.70 7.31 3.60
C TYR A 177 11.28 8.34 4.53
N THR A 178 11.04 9.62 4.26
CA THR A 178 11.46 10.73 5.11
C THR A 178 10.32 11.71 5.33
N TYR A 179 10.33 12.37 6.49
CA TYR A 179 9.29 13.29 6.93
C TYR A 179 9.91 14.50 7.60
N ALA A 180 9.59 15.70 7.11
CA ALA A 180 10.12 16.98 7.60
C ALA A 180 9.03 17.83 8.23
N GLY A 181 9.45 18.74 9.13
CA GLY A 181 8.58 19.68 9.79
C GLY A 181 9.15 21.11 9.80
N TYR A 182 8.27 22.09 9.64
CA TYR A 182 8.60 23.50 9.73
C TYR A 182 8.45 24.01 11.17
N LEU A 183 9.54 24.49 11.74
CA LEU A 183 9.63 24.80 13.18
C LEU A 183 8.99 26.10 13.61
N LYS A 184 8.73 27.04 12.68
CA LYS A 184 8.33 28.41 13.01
C LYS A 184 6.82 28.62 13.11
N GLU A 185 6.01 27.56 13.12
CA GLU A 185 4.56 27.63 13.31
C GLU A 185 3.99 26.45 14.10
N LEU A 186 2.80 26.65 14.71
CA LEU A 186 1.99 25.64 15.38
C LEU A 186 0.55 25.62 14.84
N PRO A 187 -0.02 24.43 14.60
CA PRO A 187 0.72 23.18 14.46
C PRO A 187 1.74 23.31 13.32
N PRO A 188 2.86 22.58 13.37
CA PRO A 188 3.90 22.69 12.35
C PRO A 188 3.38 22.26 10.99
N ALA A 189 3.82 22.96 9.95
CA ALA A 189 3.68 22.44 8.59
C ALA A 189 4.60 21.24 8.44
N THR A 190 4.10 20.18 7.82
CA THR A 190 4.83 18.92 7.66
C THR A 190 4.66 18.38 6.27
N GLY A 191 5.62 17.60 5.82
CA GLY A 191 5.57 16.88 4.55
C GLY A 191 6.55 15.74 4.51
N GLY A 192 6.35 14.81 3.59
CA GLY A 192 7.20 13.64 3.46
C GLY A 192 7.19 13.07 2.05
N TRP A 193 8.16 12.21 1.78
CA TRP A 193 8.28 11.52 0.51
C TRP A 193 8.78 10.10 0.71
N ASP A 194 8.35 9.19 -0.17
CA ASP A 194 8.83 7.82 -0.20
C ASP A 194 9.42 7.45 -1.56
N ILE A 195 10.42 6.59 -1.52
CA ILE A 195 11.04 5.97 -2.70
C ILE A 195 11.13 4.47 -2.42
N VAL A 196 10.69 3.67 -3.38
CA VAL A 196 10.86 2.22 -3.32
C VAL A 196 11.44 1.74 -4.64
N VAL A 197 12.60 1.09 -4.57
CA VAL A 197 13.32 0.61 -5.75
C VAL A 197 13.81 -0.82 -5.57
N ASN A 198 14.01 -1.53 -6.67
CA ASN A 198 14.62 -2.86 -6.68
C ASN A 198 16.05 -2.88 -7.27
N LYS A 199 16.56 -1.72 -7.67
CA LYS A 199 17.94 -1.50 -8.08
C LYS A 199 18.50 -0.28 -7.37
N LEU A 200 19.71 -0.37 -6.82
CA LEU A 200 20.33 0.74 -6.10
C LEU A 200 20.61 1.96 -7.01
N THR A 201 20.86 1.72 -8.31
CA THR A 201 21.06 2.79 -9.29
C THR A 201 19.84 3.68 -9.54
N GLU A 202 18.66 3.25 -9.10
CA GLU A 202 17.40 4.00 -9.19
C GLU A 202 17.11 4.81 -7.92
N PHE A 203 17.95 4.67 -6.88
CA PHE A 203 17.79 5.38 -5.60
C PHE A 203 18.71 6.62 -5.56
N ASP A 204 18.08 7.76 -5.31
CA ASP A 204 18.77 9.03 -5.11
C ASP A 204 18.35 9.66 -3.76
N PRO A 205 19.24 9.68 -2.76
CA PRO A 205 18.95 10.29 -1.47
C PRO A 205 18.83 11.82 -1.53
N ASP A 206 19.46 12.48 -2.49
CA ASP A 206 19.35 13.93 -2.68
C ASP A 206 17.94 14.28 -3.18
N PHE A 207 17.44 13.54 -4.19
CA PHE A 207 16.06 13.68 -4.68
C PHE A 207 15.04 13.42 -3.57
N LEU A 208 15.26 12.40 -2.70
CA LEU A 208 14.40 12.12 -1.55
C LEU A 208 14.34 13.34 -0.60
N GLY A 209 15.48 13.93 -0.31
CA GLY A 209 15.58 15.13 0.54
C GLY A 209 14.90 16.35 -0.07
N GLU A 210 15.09 16.57 -1.38
CA GLU A 210 14.48 17.68 -2.12
C GLU A 210 12.95 17.59 -2.12
N LYS A 211 12.40 16.41 -2.45
CA LYS A 211 10.96 16.17 -2.45
C LYS A 211 10.34 16.30 -1.06
N THR A 212 11.02 15.78 -0.03
CA THR A 212 10.57 15.93 1.36
C THR A 212 10.55 17.42 1.79
N ALA A 213 11.58 18.19 1.43
CA ALA A 213 11.64 19.61 1.74
C ALA A 213 10.59 20.43 0.96
N GLU A 214 10.40 20.11 -0.31
CA GLU A 214 9.38 20.73 -1.18
C GLU A 214 8.00 20.52 -0.60
N ASP A 215 7.66 19.28 -0.25
CA ASP A 215 6.36 18.90 0.27
C ASP A 215 6.07 19.58 1.63
N ALA A 216 7.05 19.62 2.54
CA ALA A 216 6.92 20.32 3.81
C ALA A 216 6.75 21.85 3.64
N LYS A 217 7.45 22.47 2.66
CA LYS A 217 7.33 23.90 2.37
C LYS A 217 5.93 24.26 1.83
N ARG A 218 5.34 23.44 0.98
CA ARG A 218 4.00 23.67 0.44
C ARG A 218 2.93 23.79 1.53
N ALA A 219 3.15 23.19 2.70
CA ALA A 219 2.22 23.21 3.82
C ALA A 219 2.36 24.47 4.73
N ILE A 220 3.38 25.32 4.53
CA ILE A 220 3.64 26.49 5.38
C ILE A 220 2.52 27.53 5.24
N GLY A 221 2.12 28.13 6.38
CA GLY A 221 1.11 29.19 6.41
C GLY A 221 -0.31 28.69 6.26
N ALA A 222 -0.57 27.41 6.51
CA ALA A 222 -1.91 26.84 6.43
C ALA A 222 -2.90 27.56 7.36
N LYS A 223 -4.06 27.93 6.81
CA LYS A 223 -5.12 28.67 7.48
C LYS A 223 -6.27 27.75 7.87
N ASN A 224 -7.00 28.16 8.89
CA ASN A 224 -8.34 27.62 9.14
C ASN A 224 -9.35 28.47 8.38
N ILE A 225 -10.24 27.79 7.66
CA ILE A 225 -11.34 28.42 6.95
C ILE A 225 -12.69 28.07 7.60
N GLU A 226 -13.76 28.65 7.11
CA GLU A 226 -15.13 28.30 7.43
C GLU A 226 -15.84 27.97 6.11
N PHE A 227 -16.27 26.73 5.97
CA PHE A 227 -16.94 26.24 4.78
C PHE A 227 -17.86 25.07 5.14
N SER A 228 -19.02 24.98 4.50
CA SER A 228 -19.89 23.81 4.59
C SER A 228 -20.76 23.75 3.33
N GLY A 229 -20.61 22.71 2.55
CA GLY A 229 -21.36 22.52 1.32
C GLY A 229 -20.72 21.54 0.36
N GLU A 230 -21.29 21.45 -0.82
CA GLU A 230 -20.69 20.71 -1.94
C GLU A 230 -19.58 21.55 -2.58
N SER A 231 -18.55 20.88 -3.05
CA SER A 231 -17.37 21.50 -3.64
C SER A 231 -16.69 20.57 -4.64
N SER A 232 -16.01 21.14 -5.60
CA SER A 232 -15.07 20.40 -6.45
C SER A 232 -13.80 20.10 -5.66
N VAL A 233 -13.28 18.89 -5.79
CA VAL A 233 -12.04 18.46 -5.13
C VAL A 233 -11.10 17.87 -6.17
N ILE A 234 -9.90 18.41 -6.25
CA ILE A 234 -8.79 17.77 -6.96
C ILE A 234 -7.98 17.00 -5.94
N PHE A 235 -8.00 15.67 -6.04
CA PHE A 235 -7.15 14.82 -5.21
C PHE A 235 -5.78 14.68 -5.87
N GLU A 236 -4.70 14.97 -5.14
CA GLU A 236 -3.33 14.68 -5.55
C GLU A 236 -3.05 13.17 -5.52
N PRO A 237 -2.02 12.67 -6.22
CA PRO A 237 -1.69 11.24 -6.29
C PRO A 237 -1.57 10.56 -4.92
N ALA A 238 -0.94 11.20 -3.93
CA ALA A 238 -0.81 10.68 -2.58
C ALA A 238 -2.17 10.55 -1.85
N ALA A 239 -3.07 11.50 -2.07
CA ALA A 239 -4.43 11.45 -1.52
C ALA A 239 -5.25 10.31 -2.15
N ILE A 240 -5.11 10.12 -3.48
CA ILE A 240 -5.76 9.02 -4.20
C ILE A 240 -5.23 7.68 -3.72
N ASN A 241 -3.91 7.53 -3.60
CA ASN A 241 -3.28 6.32 -3.04
C ASN A 241 -3.92 5.91 -1.72
N THR A 242 -4.13 6.87 -0.82
CA THR A 242 -4.75 6.62 0.49
C THR A 242 -6.26 6.35 0.37
N LEU A 243 -7.00 7.12 -0.41
CA LEU A 243 -8.46 6.98 -0.55
C LEU A 243 -8.84 5.68 -1.26
N PHE A 244 -8.10 5.27 -2.28
CA PHE A 244 -8.33 4.04 -3.03
C PHE A 244 -8.06 2.76 -2.24
N PHE A 245 -7.52 2.87 -1.04
CA PHE A 245 -7.50 1.75 -0.10
C PHE A 245 -8.92 1.25 0.25
N ILE A 246 -9.94 2.13 0.21
CA ILE A 246 -11.35 1.74 0.33
C ILE A 246 -11.74 0.90 -0.88
N PHE A 247 -11.54 1.42 -2.11
CA PHE A 247 -11.86 0.72 -3.35
C PHE A 247 -11.18 -0.65 -3.46
N ALA A 248 -9.91 -0.74 -3.09
CA ALA A 248 -9.15 -1.99 -3.10
C ALA A 248 -9.81 -3.09 -2.27
N ARG A 249 -10.42 -2.73 -1.14
CA ARG A 249 -11.17 -3.68 -0.29
C ARG A 249 -12.53 -4.03 -0.88
N GLU A 250 -13.17 -3.07 -1.52
CA GLU A 250 -14.51 -3.23 -2.10
C GLU A 250 -14.53 -4.13 -3.32
N ILE A 251 -13.43 -4.20 -4.09
CA ILE A 251 -13.28 -5.07 -5.27
C ILE A 251 -12.66 -6.43 -4.94
N ALA A 252 -12.28 -6.68 -3.70
CA ALA A 252 -11.72 -7.96 -3.27
C ALA A 252 -12.84 -9.00 -3.10
N ALA A 253 -12.69 -10.15 -3.74
CA ALA A 253 -13.72 -11.18 -3.82
C ALA A 253 -14.26 -11.64 -2.46
N ASN A 254 -13.43 -11.68 -1.43
CA ASN A 254 -13.86 -12.04 -0.08
C ASN A 254 -14.87 -11.04 0.54
N ASN A 255 -14.84 -9.78 0.17
CA ASN A 255 -15.82 -8.77 0.60
C ASN A 255 -17.06 -8.79 -0.30
N VAL A 256 -16.86 -8.97 -1.60
CA VAL A 256 -17.95 -9.13 -2.59
C VAL A 256 -18.83 -10.33 -2.25
N ASP A 257 -18.23 -11.48 -1.96
CA ASP A 257 -18.94 -12.72 -1.64
C ASP A 257 -19.80 -12.61 -0.35
N ARG A 258 -19.35 -11.76 0.60
CA ARG A 258 -20.10 -11.47 1.84
C ARG A 258 -21.15 -10.38 1.69
N GLY A 259 -21.27 -9.77 0.51
CA GLY A 259 -22.14 -8.61 0.30
C GLY A 259 -21.69 -7.35 1.05
N ALA A 260 -20.41 -7.27 1.41
CA ALA A 260 -19.83 -6.16 2.17
C ALA A 260 -19.12 -5.15 1.23
N THR A 261 -19.81 -4.74 0.16
CA THR A 261 -19.32 -3.80 -0.85
C THR A 261 -20.46 -3.22 -1.66
N PRO A 262 -20.37 -1.96 -2.13
CA PRO A 262 -21.31 -1.42 -3.11
C PRO A 262 -21.08 -1.97 -4.53
N PHE A 263 -19.94 -2.66 -4.78
CA PHE A 263 -19.59 -3.25 -6.06
C PHE A 263 -19.82 -4.77 -6.05
N GLY A 264 -21.06 -5.20 -5.87
CA GLY A 264 -21.42 -6.62 -5.86
C GLY A 264 -21.25 -7.32 -7.21
N LEU A 265 -21.45 -8.64 -7.26
CA LEU A 265 -21.40 -9.43 -8.52
C LEU A 265 -22.44 -8.96 -9.53
N ASP A 266 -23.57 -8.43 -9.07
CA ASP A 266 -24.63 -7.83 -9.87
C ASP A 266 -24.19 -6.57 -10.63
N LYS A 267 -23.07 -5.98 -10.25
CA LYS A 267 -22.50 -4.78 -10.89
C LYS A 267 -21.55 -5.09 -12.06
N ILE A 268 -21.18 -6.34 -12.26
CA ILE A 268 -20.33 -6.73 -13.40
C ILE A 268 -21.02 -6.35 -14.71
N ASN A 269 -20.25 -5.71 -15.61
CA ASN A 269 -20.69 -5.12 -16.89
C ASN A 269 -21.66 -3.95 -16.75
N LEU A 270 -21.88 -3.41 -15.55
CA LEU A 270 -22.64 -2.19 -15.35
C LEU A 270 -21.71 -0.98 -15.15
N LYS A 271 -22.26 0.22 -15.41
CA LYS A 271 -21.58 1.47 -15.15
C LYS A 271 -21.49 1.70 -13.64
N VAL A 272 -20.26 1.89 -13.14
CA VAL A 272 -19.93 2.17 -11.73
C VAL A 272 -19.05 3.41 -11.56
N ALA A 273 -18.59 3.99 -12.66
CA ALA A 273 -17.70 5.14 -12.66
C ALA A 273 -17.99 6.07 -13.86
N ASN A 274 -17.36 7.22 -13.89
CA ASN A 274 -17.37 8.09 -15.05
C ASN A 274 -16.76 7.36 -16.27
N LYS A 275 -17.33 7.58 -17.46
CA LYS A 275 -16.85 6.98 -18.72
C LYS A 275 -15.40 7.33 -19.06
N ASN A 276 -14.84 8.37 -18.44
CA ASN A 276 -13.45 8.77 -18.62
C ASN A 276 -12.47 7.88 -17.82
N LEU A 277 -12.94 7.09 -16.84
CA LEU A 277 -12.07 6.33 -15.94
C LEU A 277 -11.77 4.92 -16.42
N PHE A 278 -10.46 4.59 -16.32
CA PHE A 278 -9.93 3.23 -16.33
C PHE A 278 -9.23 2.95 -15.02
N ILE A 279 -9.47 1.79 -14.43
CA ILE A 279 -8.77 1.30 -13.25
C ILE A 279 -8.23 -0.10 -13.56
N ILE A 280 -6.92 -0.24 -13.45
CA ILE A 280 -6.20 -1.46 -13.85
C ILE A 280 -5.31 -1.87 -12.68
N ASP A 281 -5.27 -3.15 -12.35
CA ASP A 281 -4.23 -3.73 -11.50
C ASP A 281 -3.21 -4.47 -12.37
N ASN A 282 -1.93 -4.13 -12.26
CA ASN A 282 -0.89 -4.73 -13.08
C ASN A 282 0.38 -5.04 -12.28
N ALA A 283 0.45 -6.25 -11.72
CA ALA A 283 1.62 -6.73 -11.01
C ALA A 283 2.90 -6.77 -11.87
N ARG A 284 2.75 -6.80 -13.20
CA ARG A 284 3.85 -6.92 -14.18
C ARG A 284 4.30 -5.57 -14.75
N TYR A 285 3.79 -4.45 -14.21
CA TYR A 285 4.19 -3.13 -14.65
C TYR A 285 5.66 -2.88 -14.37
N ARG A 286 6.42 -2.43 -15.38
CA ARG A 286 7.89 -2.34 -15.29
C ARG A 286 8.41 -1.40 -14.19
N LYS A 287 7.65 -0.35 -13.87
CA LYS A 287 8.01 0.61 -12.81
C LYS A 287 7.58 0.14 -11.41
N ASN A 288 6.88 -1.00 -11.29
CA ASN A 288 6.51 -1.56 -10.00
C ASN A 288 7.74 -2.21 -9.34
N ALA A 289 8.21 -1.64 -8.24
CA ALA A 289 9.33 -2.23 -7.49
C ALA A 289 8.97 -3.59 -6.85
N PHE A 290 7.68 -3.87 -6.62
CA PHE A 290 7.16 -5.15 -6.13
C PHE A 290 6.78 -6.14 -7.24
N ILE A 291 7.17 -5.87 -8.48
CA ILE A 291 6.87 -6.73 -9.65
C ILE A 291 7.12 -8.21 -9.34
N SER A 292 6.19 -9.08 -9.72
CA SER A 292 6.26 -10.53 -9.50
C SER A 292 5.62 -11.30 -10.66
N SER A 293 6.16 -12.48 -10.99
CA SER A 293 5.59 -13.36 -12.01
C SER A 293 4.39 -14.15 -11.49
N ARG A 294 4.33 -14.38 -10.18
CA ARG A 294 3.27 -15.12 -9.49
C ARG A 294 2.92 -14.44 -8.18
N ASP A 295 1.70 -14.64 -7.70
CA ASP A 295 1.31 -14.26 -6.35
C ASP A 295 1.82 -15.29 -5.31
N HIS A 296 1.45 -15.09 -4.05
CA HIS A 296 1.92 -15.96 -2.96
C HIS A 296 1.14 -17.29 -2.82
N GLU A 297 0.24 -17.58 -3.75
CA GLU A 297 -0.34 -18.89 -3.98
C GLU A 297 0.30 -19.59 -5.19
N GLY A 298 1.23 -18.93 -5.89
CA GLY A 298 1.85 -19.43 -7.12
C GLY A 298 1.00 -19.24 -8.38
N VAL A 299 -0.11 -18.52 -8.29
CA VAL A 299 -0.94 -18.17 -9.44
C VAL A 299 -0.24 -17.10 -10.27
N PRO A 300 -0.19 -17.22 -11.61
CA PRO A 300 0.40 -16.21 -12.47
C PRO A 300 -0.24 -14.84 -12.30
N THR A 301 0.60 -13.83 -12.08
CA THR A 301 0.16 -12.44 -12.10
C THR A 301 -0.12 -11.99 -13.52
N ARG A 302 -1.01 -11.02 -13.67
CA ARG A 302 -1.42 -10.47 -14.96
C ARG A 302 -1.85 -9.01 -14.86
N GLU A 303 -2.15 -8.41 -15.99
CA GLU A 303 -2.89 -7.17 -16.05
C GLU A 303 -4.39 -7.49 -15.90
N ASN A 304 -5.02 -6.89 -14.91
CA ASN A 304 -6.44 -7.01 -14.62
C ASN A 304 -7.12 -5.67 -14.85
N VAL A 305 -7.88 -5.54 -15.93
CA VAL A 305 -8.73 -4.36 -16.14
C VAL A 305 -9.95 -4.51 -15.22
N ILE A 306 -10.00 -3.69 -14.17
CA ILE A 306 -11.08 -3.69 -13.16
C ILE A 306 -12.24 -2.84 -13.65
N VAL A 307 -11.95 -1.60 -14.05
CA VAL A 307 -12.93 -0.68 -14.65
C VAL A 307 -12.43 -0.26 -16.03
N ASP A 308 -13.29 -0.41 -17.03
CA ASP A 308 -13.04 -0.04 -18.42
C ASP A 308 -14.08 0.99 -18.87
N LYS A 309 -13.66 2.22 -19.11
CA LYS A 309 -14.56 3.35 -19.47
C LYS A 309 -15.78 3.45 -18.54
N GLY A 310 -15.52 3.36 -17.24
CA GLY A 310 -16.54 3.43 -16.20
C GLY A 310 -17.36 2.16 -15.99
N ILE A 311 -17.11 1.08 -16.73
CA ILE A 311 -17.80 -0.22 -16.62
C ILE A 311 -16.98 -1.17 -15.77
N LEU A 312 -17.56 -1.73 -14.70
CA LEU A 312 -16.92 -2.75 -13.89
C LEU A 312 -16.77 -4.05 -14.69
N LYS A 313 -15.54 -4.54 -14.87
CA LYS A 313 -15.25 -5.74 -15.67
C LYS A 313 -14.98 -6.97 -14.84
N LYS A 314 -14.32 -6.82 -13.69
CA LYS A 314 -13.98 -7.94 -12.82
C LYS A 314 -13.68 -7.48 -11.39
N HIS A 315 -13.74 -8.42 -10.47
CA HIS A 315 -13.20 -8.32 -9.13
C HIS A 315 -11.83 -8.99 -9.05
N LEU A 316 -11.04 -8.66 -8.04
CA LEU A 316 -9.80 -9.35 -7.76
C LEU A 316 -10.10 -10.62 -6.94
N THR A 317 -9.48 -11.72 -7.32
CA THR A 317 -9.68 -13.04 -6.70
C THR A 317 -8.36 -13.66 -6.27
N ASP A 318 -8.41 -14.50 -5.25
CA ASP A 318 -7.47 -15.58 -5.03
C ASP A 318 -7.92 -16.83 -5.82
N TYR A 319 -7.22 -17.93 -5.65
CA TYR A 319 -7.56 -19.16 -6.34
C TYR A 319 -8.89 -19.76 -5.87
N TYR A 320 -9.18 -19.67 -4.56
CA TYR A 320 -10.43 -20.15 -3.97
C TYR A 320 -11.66 -19.47 -4.57
N PHE A 321 -11.72 -18.13 -4.55
CA PHE A 321 -12.86 -17.39 -5.10
C PHE A 321 -12.96 -17.49 -6.60
N ALA A 322 -11.85 -17.61 -7.32
CA ALA A 322 -11.88 -17.87 -8.75
C ALA A 322 -12.60 -19.17 -9.10
N LEU A 323 -12.25 -20.26 -8.39
CA LEU A 323 -12.92 -21.55 -8.57
C LEU A 323 -14.38 -21.53 -8.10
N LYS A 324 -14.67 -20.86 -6.99
CA LYS A 324 -16.03 -20.72 -6.46
C LYS A 324 -16.96 -20.04 -7.45
N TRP A 325 -16.48 -18.98 -8.10
CA TRP A 325 -17.27 -18.20 -9.06
C TRP A 325 -17.16 -18.71 -10.51
N GLY A 326 -16.28 -19.66 -10.79
CA GLY A 326 -16.05 -20.18 -12.15
C GLY A 326 -15.41 -19.17 -13.09
N VAL A 327 -14.50 -18.32 -12.56
CA VAL A 327 -13.75 -17.32 -13.31
C VAL A 327 -12.25 -17.64 -13.29
N GLU A 328 -11.48 -17.00 -14.17
CA GLU A 328 -10.03 -17.10 -14.10
C GLU A 328 -9.46 -16.39 -12.87
N PRO A 329 -8.48 -16.99 -12.15
CA PRO A 329 -7.82 -16.35 -11.03
C PRO A 329 -7.01 -15.13 -11.49
N THR A 330 -7.04 -14.07 -10.69
CA THR A 330 -6.43 -12.79 -11.07
C THR A 330 -4.95 -12.66 -10.67
N GLY A 331 -4.44 -13.56 -9.83
CA GLY A 331 -3.06 -13.51 -9.34
C GLY A 331 -2.85 -12.41 -8.31
N ASN A 332 -3.78 -12.30 -7.38
CA ASN A 332 -3.83 -11.23 -6.38
C ASN A 332 -3.83 -11.72 -4.94
N ALA A 333 -3.40 -12.95 -4.69
CA ALA A 333 -3.30 -13.52 -3.35
C ALA A 333 -1.94 -13.18 -2.72
N TRP A 334 -1.91 -12.18 -1.84
CA TRP A 334 -0.67 -11.67 -1.26
C TRP A 334 -0.62 -11.89 0.25
N ARG A 335 0.52 -12.38 0.76
CA ARG A 335 0.80 -12.41 2.20
C ARG A 335 1.36 -11.06 2.60
N THR A 336 0.64 -10.34 3.45
CA THR A 336 1.05 -9.03 3.92
C THR A 336 1.98 -9.17 5.11
N SER A 337 3.09 -8.44 5.09
CA SER A 337 4.04 -8.41 6.21
C SER A 337 3.68 -7.35 7.27
N GLY A 338 2.79 -6.41 6.95
CA GLY A 338 2.51 -5.28 7.82
C GLY A 338 3.80 -4.52 8.17
N SER A 339 4.03 -4.30 9.47
CA SER A 339 5.22 -3.59 9.97
C SER A 339 6.49 -4.47 10.09
N SER A 340 6.39 -5.77 9.85
CA SER A 340 7.52 -6.71 9.96
C SER A 340 7.45 -7.81 8.91
N LEU A 341 8.55 -8.03 8.19
CA LEU A 341 8.68 -9.13 7.22
C LEU A 341 8.43 -10.51 7.86
N ALA A 342 8.67 -10.67 9.17
CA ALA A 342 8.38 -11.92 9.87
C ALA A 342 6.90 -12.34 9.78
N ASN A 343 5.99 -11.38 9.64
CA ASN A 343 4.56 -11.65 9.55
C ASN A 343 4.14 -12.32 8.23
N ILE A 344 5.01 -12.33 7.21
CA ILE A 344 4.71 -12.98 5.93
C ILE A 344 4.44 -14.49 6.08
N LEU A 345 5.03 -15.12 7.09
CA LEU A 345 4.83 -16.54 7.38
C LEU A 345 3.57 -16.81 8.22
N SER A 346 3.20 -15.88 9.11
CA SER A 346 2.09 -16.05 10.04
C SER A 346 0.72 -15.74 9.42
N ASN A 347 0.69 -15.13 8.24
CA ASN A 347 -0.54 -14.73 7.56
C ASN A 347 -0.84 -15.66 6.39
N GLU A 348 -2.11 -16.05 6.25
CA GLU A 348 -2.60 -16.63 5.00
C GLU A 348 -2.62 -15.57 3.89
N PRO A 349 -2.53 -15.93 2.60
CA PRO A 349 -2.71 -15.00 1.50
C PRO A 349 -4.05 -14.28 1.58
N THR A 350 -4.06 -13.00 1.26
CA THR A 350 -5.27 -12.17 1.21
C THR A 350 -5.36 -11.47 -0.14
N ILE A 351 -6.59 -11.19 -0.59
CA ILE A 351 -6.81 -10.55 -1.88
C ILE A 351 -6.50 -9.05 -1.76
N SER A 352 -5.56 -8.57 -2.59
CA SER A 352 -5.19 -7.16 -2.67
C SER A 352 -4.69 -6.81 -4.07
N PRO A 353 -4.90 -5.58 -4.55
CA PRO A 353 -4.20 -5.09 -5.74
C PRO A 353 -2.69 -5.24 -5.58
N SER A 354 -2.03 -5.52 -6.70
CA SER A 354 -0.57 -5.64 -6.78
C SER A 354 0.10 -4.31 -7.11
N PHE A 355 -0.45 -3.61 -8.10
CA PHE A 355 -0.03 -2.28 -8.52
C PHE A 355 -1.18 -1.60 -9.27
N LEU A 356 -1.87 -0.72 -8.58
CA LEU A 356 -3.06 -0.07 -9.12
C LEU A 356 -2.68 1.08 -10.05
N MET A 357 -3.29 1.14 -11.21
CA MET A 357 -3.09 2.20 -12.20
C MET A 357 -4.43 2.84 -12.53
N ILE A 358 -4.50 4.17 -12.40
CA ILE A 358 -5.67 4.94 -12.78
C ILE A 358 -5.33 5.76 -14.03
N LYS A 359 -6.20 5.74 -15.02
CA LYS A 359 -6.03 6.44 -16.29
C LYS A 359 -7.33 7.09 -16.73
N GLY A 360 -7.21 8.17 -17.50
CA GLY A 360 -8.30 8.78 -18.25
C GLY A 360 -8.36 8.29 -19.69
N ASN A 361 -9.55 8.23 -20.28
CA ASN A 361 -9.69 8.15 -21.73
C ASN A 361 -9.21 9.47 -22.38
N GLU A 362 -9.53 10.58 -21.71
CA GLU A 362 -9.03 11.92 -22.01
C GLU A 362 -8.33 12.45 -20.77
N GLU A 363 -7.03 12.72 -20.88
CA GLU A 363 -6.20 13.25 -19.81
C GLU A 363 -5.85 14.72 -20.11
N ARG A 364 -6.01 15.58 -19.10
CA ARG A 364 -5.70 17.02 -19.16
C ARG A 364 -4.46 17.34 -18.33
N SER A 365 -3.84 18.49 -18.51
CA SER A 365 -2.80 18.95 -17.58
C SER A 365 -3.38 19.25 -16.20
N LEU A 366 -2.59 19.19 -15.14
CA LEU A 366 -3.02 19.62 -13.82
C LEU A 366 -3.47 21.08 -13.82
N GLU A 367 -2.79 21.93 -14.58
CA GLU A 367 -3.15 23.35 -14.76
C GLU A 367 -4.55 23.51 -15.37
N ASP A 368 -4.89 22.71 -16.40
CA ASP A 368 -6.22 22.70 -17.01
C ASP A 368 -7.30 22.20 -16.02
N LEU A 369 -6.96 21.24 -15.15
CA LEU A 369 -7.89 20.78 -14.12
C LEU A 369 -8.16 21.88 -13.09
N ILE A 370 -7.12 22.57 -12.63
CA ILE A 370 -7.23 23.66 -11.64
C ILE A 370 -7.98 24.84 -12.23
N SER A 371 -7.66 25.26 -13.46
CA SER A 371 -8.30 26.40 -14.12
C SER A 371 -9.81 26.21 -14.34
N GLY A 372 -10.27 24.95 -14.42
CA GLY A 372 -11.69 24.62 -14.53
C GLY A 372 -12.48 24.65 -13.21
N VAL A 373 -11.86 24.99 -12.07
CA VAL A 373 -12.50 25.01 -10.75
C VAL A 373 -12.70 26.44 -10.25
N ASP A 374 -13.94 26.93 -10.23
CA ASP A 374 -14.26 28.26 -9.69
C ASP A 374 -14.04 28.35 -8.18
N HIS A 375 -14.54 27.34 -7.44
CA HIS A 375 -14.31 27.18 -6.00
C HIS A 375 -14.15 25.70 -5.66
N GLY A 376 -13.07 25.36 -4.96
CA GLY A 376 -12.77 23.97 -4.63
C GLY A 376 -11.53 23.81 -3.77
N PHE A 377 -11.05 22.57 -3.71
CA PHE A 377 -9.89 22.22 -2.91
C PHE A 377 -8.95 21.29 -3.69
N LEU A 378 -7.65 21.58 -3.61
CA LEU A 378 -6.59 20.67 -4.01
C LEU A 378 -6.16 19.88 -2.76
N VAL A 379 -6.46 18.59 -2.68
CA VAL A 379 -6.25 17.74 -1.49
C VAL A 379 -5.01 16.88 -1.68
N ARG A 380 -4.02 17.07 -0.79
CA ARG A 380 -2.76 16.32 -0.79
C ARG A 380 -2.81 15.07 0.11
N ASP A 381 -3.31 15.24 1.32
CA ASP A 381 -3.31 14.17 2.32
C ASP A 381 -4.73 13.85 2.76
N VAL A 382 -5.00 12.56 2.90
CA VAL A 382 -6.22 12.01 3.48
C VAL A 382 -5.85 11.20 4.72
N MET A 383 -6.45 11.51 5.87
CA MET A 383 -6.10 10.87 7.12
C MET A 383 -7.25 10.00 7.65
N GLY A 384 -6.93 8.90 8.34
CA GLY A 384 -7.92 8.09 9.06
C GLY A 384 -8.85 7.25 8.17
N VAL A 385 -8.49 6.96 6.92
CA VAL A 385 -9.26 6.12 5.98
C VAL A 385 -9.63 4.77 6.57
N HIS A 386 -8.80 4.21 7.47
CA HIS A 386 -9.07 2.94 8.16
C HIS A 386 -10.32 2.97 9.08
N MET A 387 -10.85 4.15 9.38
CA MET A 387 -12.10 4.34 10.14
C MET A 387 -13.34 4.45 9.23
N SER A 388 -13.19 4.34 7.92
CA SER A 388 -14.28 4.39 6.95
C SER A 388 -15.15 3.13 7.01
N ASP A 389 -16.40 3.25 6.58
CA ASP A 389 -17.26 2.09 6.40
C ASP A 389 -17.00 1.42 5.05
N PHE A 390 -16.17 0.39 5.06
CA PHE A 390 -15.80 -0.33 3.84
C PHE A 390 -16.97 -1.08 3.19
N SER A 391 -18.06 -1.36 3.92
CA SER A 391 -19.20 -2.11 3.37
C SER A 391 -20.08 -1.25 2.48
N SER A 392 -20.19 0.04 2.78
CA SER A 392 -20.94 1.01 1.99
C SER A 392 -20.05 1.97 1.18
N GLY A 393 -18.73 1.89 1.36
CA GLY A 393 -17.76 2.81 0.79
C GLY A 393 -17.82 4.23 1.36
N LYS A 394 -18.58 4.45 2.45
CA LYS A 394 -18.71 5.76 3.08
C LYS A 394 -17.46 6.16 3.83
N PHE A 395 -17.04 7.40 3.63
CA PHE A 395 -15.96 8.01 4.38
C PHE A 395 -16.30 9.44 4.80
N SER A 396 -15.72 9.87 5.90
CA SER A 396 -15.68 11.25 6.35
C SER A 396 -14.33 11.45 7.03
N VAL A 397 -13.41 12.09 6.32
CA VAL A 397 -11.99 12.07 6.65
C VAL A 397 -11.42 13.47 6.71
N PRO A 398 -10.58 13.77 7.72
CA PRO A 398 -9.79 14.99 7.71
C PRO A 398 -8.77 14.94 6.59
N VAL A 399 -8.63 16.08 5.91
CA VAL A 399 -7.70 16.25 4.80
C VAL A 399 -6.82 17.48 5.00
N PHE A 400 -5.67 17.48 4.34
CA PHE A 400 -4.83 18.64 4.16
C PHE A 400 -4.74 18.99 2.69
N GLY A 401 -4.82 20.27 2.36
CA GLY A 401 -4.77 20.72 0.98
C GLY A 401 -4.79 22.24 0.85
N TRP A 402 -5.14 22.74 -0.31
CA TRP A 402 -5.19 24.16 -0.65
C TRP A 402 -6.57 24.54 -1.13
N LEU A 403 -6.97 25.78 -0.84
CA LEU A 403 -8.16 26.40 -1.43
C LEU A 403 -7.87 26.73 -2.90
N ILE A 404 -8.83 26.44 -3.77
CA ILE A 404 -8.87 26.88 -5.17
C ILE A 404 -9.98 27.92 -5.28
N GLU A 405 -9.69 29.10 -5.85
CA GLU A 405 -10.67 30.15 -6.17
C GLU A 405 -10.34 30.72 -7.54
N ASN A 406 -11.36 30.81 -8.41
CA ASN A 406 -11.28 31.36 -9.77
C ASN A 406 -10.14 30.70 -10.59
N GLY A 407 -10.04 29.37 -10.55
CA GLY A 407 -9.04 28.63 -11.31
C GLY A 407 -7.61 28.74 -10.78
N GLU A 408 -7.38 29.22 -9.56
CA GLU A 408 -6.05 29.41 -8.98
C GLU A 408 -5.93 28.79 -7.59
N VAL A 409 -4.80 28.13 -7.31
CA VAL A 409 -4.46 27.64 -5.97
C VAL A 409 -4.04 28.82 -5.09
N LYS A 410 -4.76 29.05 -3.98
CA LYS A 410 -4.54 30.20 -3.10
C LYS A 410 -3.61 29.91 -1.93
N HIS A 411 -4.11 29.32 -0.86
CA HIS A 411 -3.32 29.06 0.34
C HIS A 411 -3.68 27.70 0.94
N PRO A 412 -2.74 27.08 1.69
CA PRO A 412 -3.02 25.81 2.35
C PRO A 412 -4.08 25.94 3.46
N VAL A 413 -4.88 24.87 3.63
CA VAL A 413 -5.99 24.74 4.58
C VAL A 413 -5.78 23.52 5.45
N ARG A 414 -5.99 23.66 6.76
CA ARG A 414 -5.69 22.58 7.73
C ARG A 414 -6.90 22.01 8.47
N ASN A 415 -8.07 22.61 8.42
CA ASN A 415 -9.26 22.17 9.18
C ASN A 415 -10.36 21.64 8.28
N LEU A 416 -9.98 21.09 7.14
CA LEU A 416 -10.91 20.59 6.12
C LEU A 416 -11.22 19.12 6.36
N MET A 417 -12.49 18.77 6.22
CA MET A 417 -12.98 17.39 6.12
C MET A 417 -13.68 17.19 4.80
N ILE A 418 -13.45 16.06 4.17
CA ILE A 418 -14.14 15.63 2.95
C ILE A 418 -14.93 14.36 3.26
N SER A 419 -16.18 14.34 2.83
CA SER A 419 -17.09 13.22 3.02
C SER A 419 -17.70 12.79 1.69
N GLY A 420 -17.97 11.51 1.55
CA GLY A 420 -18.58 10.93 0.37
C GLY A 420 -18.66 9.40 0.44
N THR A 421 -18.84 8.81 -0.72
CA THR A 421 -18.75 7.35 -0.90
C THR A 421 -17.78 7.05 -2.04
N MET A 422 -17.17 5.88 -2.04
CA MET A 422 -16.31 5.49 -3.18
C MET A 422 -17.09 5.45 -4.51
N PRO A 423 -18.33 4.95 -4.59
CA PRO A 423 -19.14 5.11 -5.79
C PRO A 423 -19.29 6.55 -6.25
N SER A 424 -19.59 7.50 -5.34
CA SER A 424 -19.73 8.92 -5.70
C SER A 424 -18.42 9.53 -6.21
N VAL A 425 -17.27 9.14 -5.63
CA VAL A 425 -15.95 9.58 -6.14
C VAL A 425 -15.73 9.10 -7.56
N LEU A 426 -16.04 7.84 -7.86
CA LEU A 426 -15.83 7.27 -9.19
C LEU A 426 -16.82 7.85 -10.23
N GLU A 427 -18.08 8.03 -9.87
CA GLU A 427 -19.12 8.54 -10.77
C GLU A 427 -18.90 10.02 -11.11
N ASN A 428 -18.51 10.83 -10.11
CA ASN A 428 -18.31 12.27 -10.25
C ASN A 428 -16.87 12.67 -10.62
N CYS A 429 -16.00 11.70 -10.93
CA CYS A 429 -14.65 11.98 -11.41
C CYS A 429 -14.69 12.45 -12.88
N ILE A 430 -14.69 13.77 -13.08
CA ILE A 430 -14.81 14.40 -14.40
C ILE A 430 -13.46 14.74 -15.05
N GLY A 431 -12.37 14.67 -14.31
CA GLY A 431 -11.03 15.01 -14.79
C GLY A 431 -9.96 14.07 -14.29
N VAL A 432 -9.06 13.68 -15.18
CA VAL A 432 -7.86 12.86 -14.91
C VAL A 432 -6.66 13.58 -15.47
N SER A 433 -5.58 13.72 -14.70
CA SER A 433 -4.38 14.41 -15.16
C SER A 433 -3.46 13.53 -16.02
N LYS A 434 -2.61 14.21 -16.81
CA LYS A 434 -1.47 13.58 -17.50
C LYS A 434 -0.32 13.30 -16.53
N GLU A 435 -0.14 14.19 -15.55
CA GLU A 435 0.84 14.08 -14.48
C GLU A 435 0.46 12.93 -13.57
N LYS A 436 1.43 12.05 -13.28
CA LYS A 436 1.25 10.86 -12.46
C LYS A 436 2.43 10.65 -11.54
N GLU A 437 2.16 10.13 -10.37
CA GLU A 437 3.17 9.76 -9.40
C GLU A 437 3.01 8.30 -8.99
N ILE A 438 4.13 7.67 -8.62
CA ILE A 438 4.13 6.32 -8.07
C ILE A 438 4.21 6.43 -6.56
N HIS A 439 3.25 5.80 -5.89
CA HIS A 439 3.24 5.64 -4.44
C HIS A 439 3.08 4.17 -4.08
N TYR A 440 3.71 3.77 -2.97
CA TYR A 440 3.70 2.37 -2.54
C TYR A 440 2.90 2.13 -1.28
N PHE A 441 2.66 3.16 -0.48
CA PHE A 441 1.97 3.02 0.81
C PHE A 441 0.79 4.00 0.91
N PRO A 442 -0.41 3.53 1.33
CA PRO A 442 -0.77 2.16 1.73
C PRO A 442 -1.01 1.18 0.57
N LEU A 443 -1.09 1.64 -0.67
CA LEU A 443 -1.47 0.84 -1.83
C LEU A 443 -0.50 1.08 -3.01
N PRO A 444 0.31 0.08 -3.44
CA PRO A 444 1.22 0.28 -4.57
C PRO A 444 0.47 0.69 -5.84
N GLY A 445 0.95 1.71 -6.54
CA GLY A 445 0.31 2.12 -7.79
C GLY A 445 0.89 3.38 -8.44
N GLU A 446 0.41 3.67 -9.65
CA GLU A 446 0.66 4.91 -10.40
C GLU A 446 -0.64 5.71 -10.46
N TYR A 447 -0.65 6.88 -9.84
CA TYR A 447 -1.85 7.68 -9.59
C TYR A 447 -1.74 9.04 -10.28
N PRO A 448 -2.80 9.47 -11.01
CA PRO A 448 -2.93 10.83 -11.53
C PRO A 448 -3.51 11.78 -10.46
N TYR A 449 -3.68 13.05 -10.79
CA TYR A 449 -4.61 13.94 -10.11
C TYR A 449 -6.03 13.64 -10.61
N LEU A 450 -7.01 13.60 -9.70
CA LEU A 450 -8.43 13.39 -10.05
C LEU A 450 -9.28 14.58 -9.63
N LEU A 451 -9.98 15.17 -10.59
CA LEU A 451 -11.01 16.19 -10.32
C LEU A 451 -12.35 15.50 -10.12
N VAL A 452 -12.89 15.61 -8.92
CA VAL A 452 -14.17 15.04 -8.50
C VAL A 452 -15.12 16.16 -8.10
N GLU A 453 -16.31 16.22 -8.70
CA GLU A 453 -17.35 17.18 -8.36
C GLU A 453 -18.28 16.67 -7.25
N PHE A 454 -19.06 17.57 -6.68
CA PHE A 454 -20.11 17.27 -5.69
C PHE A 454 -19.63 16.53 -4.44
N MET A 455 -18.40 16.80 -4.00
CA MET A 455 -17.89 16.28 -2.73
C MET A 455 -18.37 17.15 -1.57
N THR A 456 -18.88 16.54 -0.50
CA THR A 456 -19.20 17.28 0.71
C THR A 456 -17.93 17.70 1.44
N ALA A 457 -17.70 19.00 1.51
CA ALA A 457 -16.58 19.59 2.22
C ALA A 457 -17.09 20.38 3.44
N THR A 458 -16.42 20.18 4.59
CA THR A 458 -16.75 20.90 5.81
C THR A 458 -15.48 21.40 6.51
N ALA A 459 -15.51 22.64 6.96
CA ALA A 459 -14.43 23.24 7.74
C ALA A 459 -15.03 24.14 8.81
N SER A 460 -14.93 23.72 10.07
CA SER A 460 -15.51 24.46 11.18
C SER A 460 -14.53 25.46 11.80
N LYS A 461 -15.03 26.61 12.19
CA LYS A 461 -14.26 27.61 12.92
C LYS A 461 -13.88 27.07 14.30
N GLN A 462 -12.59 27.06 14.61
CA GLN A 462 -12.16 26.71 15.95
C GLN A 462 -12.62 27.74 16.99
N PRO A 463 -12.89 27.33 18.24
CA PRO A 463 -13.29 28.24 19.31
C PRO A 463 -12.33 29.42 19.43
N LEU A 464 -12.86 30.63 19.69
CA LEU A 464 -12.09 31.87 19.75
C LEU A 464 -10.91 31.76 20.73
N LYS A 465 -11.14 31.15 21.91
CA LYS A 465 -10.11 30.91 22.94
C LYS A 465 -8.94 30.12 22.37
N PHE A 466 -9.21 29.05 21.64
CA PHE A 466 -8.16 28.21 21.03
C PHE A 466 -7.39 28.99 19.95
N ARG A 467 -8.08 29.75 19.11
CA ARG A 467 -7.45 30.60 18.08
C ARG A 467 -6.51 31.64 18.67
N LEU A 468 -6.92 32.27 19.79
CA LEU A 468 -6.08 33.24 20.50
C LEU A 468 -4.84 32.61 21.12
N ILE A 469 -4.98 31.43 21.76
CA ILE A 469 -3.88 30.65 22.30
C ILE A 469 -2.88 30.29 21.18
N MET A 470 -3.35 29.77 20.08
CA MET A 470 -2.48 29.38 18.96
C MET A 470 -1.77 30.59 18.32
N LYS A 471 -2.44 31.75 18.23
CA LYS A 471 -1.80 32.98 17.76
C LYS A 471 -0.69 33.44 18.70
N LEU A 472 -0.92 33.36 20.00
CA LEU A 472 0.08 33.72 21.02
C LEU A 472 1.29 32.76 20.96
N LEU A 473 1.04 31.47 20.93
CA LEU A 473 2.10 30.44 20.81
C LEU A 473 2.94 30.65 19.55
N ASN A 474 2.30 30.89 18.42
CA ASN A 474 3.00 31.17 17.15
C ASN A 474 3.84 32.45 17.22
N LEU A 475 3.35 33.48 17.87
CA LEU A 475 4.15 34.70 18.12
C LEU A 475 5.35 34.40 19.00
N MET A 476 5.17 33.64 20.09
CA MET A 476 6.26 33.26 20.99
C MET A 476 7.32 32.40 20.28
N ILE A 477 6.93 31.51 19.37
CA ILE A 477 7.86 30.73 18.54
C ILE A 477 8.65 31.64 17.60
N LYS A 478 8.00 32.59 16.93
CA LYS A 478 8.67 33.56 16.03
C LYS A 478 9.67 34.44 16.79
N LEU A 479 9.38 34.77 18.04
CA LEU A 479 10.25 35.54 18.91
C LEU A 479 11.33 34.68 19.64
N GLY A 480 11.34 33.37 19.41
CA GLY A 480 12.27 32.46 20.10
C GLY A 480 11.97 32.22 21.58
N LEU A 481 10.79 32.68 22.06
CA LEU A 481 10.36 32.56 23.47
C LEU A 481 9.70 31.21 23.78
N TYR A 482 9.29 30.45 22.76
CA TYR A 482 8.70 29.12 22.87
C TYR A 482 9.30 28.21 21.81
N ARG A 483 9.67 26.99 22.18
CA ARG A 483 10.22 26.00 21.23
C ARG A 483 9.13 25.06 20.73
N ASN A 484 9.17 24.79 19.44
CA ASN A 484 8.22 23.85 18.83
C ASN A 484 8.46 22.43 19.36
N PRO A 485 7.43 21.71 19.86
CA PRO A 485 7.58 20.35 20.40
C PRO A 485 8.14 19.30 19.44
N ILE A 486 8.10 19.55 18.11
CA ILE A 486 8.70 18.67 17.11
C ILE A 486 10.23 18.76 17.09
N ALA A 487 10.80 19.85 17.62
CA ALA A 487 12.25 20.04 17.63
C ALA A 487 12.98 19.13 18.63
N TYR A 488 12.25 18.39 19.44
CA TYR A 488 12.71 17.41 20.43
C TYR A 488 12.02 16.04 20.19
#